data_bd4399493d310431fe9e04119f055169
#
_entry.id   bd4399493d310431fe9e04119f055169
#
_cell.length_a   1.000
_cell.length_b   1.000
_cell.length_c   1.000
_cell.angle_alpha   90.00
_cell.angle_beta   90.00
_cell.angle_gamma   90.00
#
_symmetry.space_group_name_H-M   'P 1'
#
loop_
_entity.id
_entity.type
_entity.pdbx_description
1 polymer ?
#
loop_
_entity_poly.entity_id
_entity_poly.type
_entity_poly.pdbx_seq_one_letter_code
_entity_poly.pdbx_strand_id
1 'polypeptide(L)'
;MEFHFATIWESLADVLGDHTAVVHGDKRYTWAQYDERAARVAAAYDSAGLGPDSKIGLYLYNGNEYLEAHYAAFKMRGVPINVNYRYMDEELWYLLDNSDAEALVFHSSLGDRVERVRERLPKLKLLIEVDD
;
A
#
# COMPACT_ATOMS: atom_id res chain seq x y z
N MET A 1 14.56 11.52 -18.19
CA MET A 1 13.64 11.47 -17.05
C MET A 1 12.65 10.33 -17.22
N GLU A 2 12.50 9.56 -16.17
CA GLU A 2 11.53 8.47 -16.15
C GLU A 2 10.12 9.03 -15.89
N PHE A 3 9.15 8.63 -16.72
CA PHE A 3 7.76 8.98 -16.49
C PHE A 3 7.09 7.90 -15.64
N HIS A 4 6.97 8.19 -14.34
CA HIS A 4 6.34 7.30 -13.39
C HIS A 4 5.60 8.15 -12.34
N PHE A 5 4.49 7.63 -11.82
CA PHE A 5 3.72 8.36 -10.82
C PHE A 5 4.56 8.74 -9.61
N ALA A 6 5.43 7.85 -9.13
CA ALA A 6 6.29 8.17 -8.00
C ALA A 6 7.23 9.34 -8.32
N THR A 7 7.81 9.38 -9.51
CA THR A 7 8.70 10.46 -9.94
C THR A 7 7.96 11.80 -9.93
N ILE A 8 6.73 11.81 -10.44
CA ILE A 8 5.90 13.02 -10.48
C ILE A 8 5.56 13.47 -9.06
N TRP A 9 5.12 12.56 -8.20
CA TRP A 9 4.73 12.89 -6.82
C TRP A 9 5.92 13.31 -5.97
N GLU A 10 7.08 12.70 -6.17
CA GLU A 10 8.32 13.09 -5.51
C GLU A 10 8.75 14.51 -5.93
N SER A 11 8.58 14.84 -7.20
CA SER A 11 8.81 16.20 -7.68
C SER A 11 7.85 17.21 -7.05
N LEU A 12 6.59 16.84 -6.86
CA LEU A 12 5.62 17.69 -6.17
C LEU A 12 6.01 17.91 -4.71
N ALA A 13 6.51 16.86 -4.03
CA ALA A 13 7.00 16.99 -2.67
C ALA A 13 8.19 17.94 -2.57
N ASP A 14 9.08 17.93 -3.56
CA ASP A 14 10.23 18.82 -3.60
C ASP A 14 9.82 20.27 -3.82
N VAL A 15 8.82 20.53 -4.68
CA VAL A 15 8.42 21.90 -5.06
C VAL A 15 7.32 22.43 -4.15
N LEU A 16 6.37 21.60 -3.76
CA LEU A 16 5.18 21.98 -3.00
C LEU A 16 5.18 21.36 -1.59
N GLY A 17 6.35 21.13 -1.02
CA GLY A 17 6.52 20.38 0.24
C GLY A 17 5.62 20.85 1.37
N ASP A 18 5.37 22.16 1.50
CA ASP A 18 4.57 22.73 2.58
C ASP A 18 3.07 22.78 2.28
N HIS A 19 2.67 22.43 1.05
CA HIS A 19 1.26 22.43 0.66
C HIS A 19 0.58 21.16 1.09
N THR A 20 -0.70 21.25 1.45
CA THR A 20 -1.51 20.08 1.84
C THR A 20 -1.68 19.15 0.66
N ALA A 21 -1.34 17.87 0.85
CA ALA A 21 -1.49 16.81 -0.15
C ALA A 21 -2.65 15.88 0.18
N VAL A 22 -2.85 15.54 1.47
CA VAL A 22 -3.83 14.53 1.91
C VAL A 22 -4.65 15.08 3.05
N VAL A 23 -5.95 14.91 2.97
CA VAL A 23 -6.89 15.24 4.04
C VAL A 23 -7.79 14.04 4.30
N HIS A 24 -7.85 13.59 5.55
CA HIS A 24 -8.74 12.53 5.96
C HIS A 24 -9.27 12.83 7.36
N GLY A 25 -10.55 13.21 7.45
CA GLY A 25 -11.13 13.66 8.70
C GLY A 25 -10.38 14.89 9.23
N ASP A 26 -9.86 14.81 10.43
CA ASP A 26 -9.08 15.87 11.05
C ASP A 26 -7.59 15.82 10.69
N LYS A 27 -7.18 14.78 9.98
CA LYS A 27 -5.78 14.60 9.61
C LYS A 27 -5.47 15.37 8.34
N ARG A 28 -4.35 16.07 8.36
CA ARG A 28 -3.83 16.80 7.19
C ARG A 28 -2.34 16.52 7.07
N TYR A 29 -1.93 16.14 5.87
CA TYR A 29 -0.50 15.90 5.59
C TYR A 29 -0.08 16.76 4.42
N THR A 30 1.09 17.39 4.56
CA THR A 30 1.72 18.12 3.45
C THR A 30 2.33 17.12 2.45
N TRP A 31 2.70 17.62 1.27
CA TRP A 31 3.40 16.77 0.28
C TRP A 31 4.69 16.18 0.88
N ALA A 32 5.44 16.96 1.65
CA ALA A 32 6.66 16.47 2.28
C ALA A 32 6.36 15.37 3.30
N GLN A 33 5.32 15.52 4.10
CA GLN A 33 4.92 14.52 5.08
C GLN A 33 4.40 13.25 4.41
N TYR A 34 3.58 13.39 3.38
CA TYR A 34 3.05 12.26 2.61
C TYR A 34 4.21 11.48 1.97
N ASP A 35 5.16 12.18 1.36
CA ASP A 35 6.32 11.58 0.76
C ASP A 35 7.16 10.80 1.79
N GLU A 36 7.42 11.38 2.95
CA GLU A 36 8.18 10.73 4.02
C GLU A 36 7.46 9.49 4.56
N ARG A 37 6.17 9.59 4.80
CA ARG A 37 5.38 8.46 5.30
C ARG A 37 5.37 7.32 4.29
N ALA A 38 5.19 7.63 3.02
CA ALA A 38 5.25 6.64 1.95
C ALA A 38 6.65 6.01 1.85
N ALA A 39 7.71 6.79 2.04
CA ALA A 39 9.08 6.28 2.02
C ALA A 39 9.34 5.26 3.12
N ARG A 40 8.76 5.47 4.31
CA ARG A 40 8.87 4.51 5.41
C ARG A 40 8.18 3.18 5.08
N VAL A 41 7.02 3.24 4.46
CA VAL A 41 6.31 2.03 4.02
C VAL A 41 7.10 1.32 2.92
N ALA A 42 7.64 2.09 1.97
CA ALA A 42 8.48 1.53 0.90
C ALA A 42 9.71 0.83 1.48
N ALA A 43 10.31 1.37 2.54
CA ALA A 43 11.43 0.73 3.22
C ALA A 43 11.03 -0.62 3.83
N ALA A 44 9.83 -0.73 4.37
CA ALA A 44 9.31 -1.99 4.88
C ALA A 44 9.14 -3.01 3.75
N TYR A 45 8.63 -2.59 2.60
CA TYR A 45 8.51 -3.46 1.42
C TYR A 45 9.89 -3.96 0.99
N ASP A 46 10.85 -3.05 0.89
CA ASP A 46 12.21 -3.39 0.49
C ASP A 46 12.86 -4.38 1.45
N SER A 47 12.69 -4.18 2.76
CA SER A 47 13.22 -5.06 3.79
C SER A 47 12.66 -6.48 3.71
N ALA A 48 11.47 -6.63 3.18
CA ALA A 48 10.83 -7.93 2.99
C ALA A 48 11.22 -8.60 1.66
N GLY A 49 12.08 -7.97 0.87
CA GLY A 49 12.55 -8.53 -0.39
C GLY A 49 11.66 -8.19 -1.59
N LEU A 50 10.76 -7.22 -1.45
CA LEU A 50 9.92 -6.77 -2.56
C LEU A 50 10.67 -5.75 -3.41
N GLY A 51 10.28 -5.59 -4.66
CA GLY A 51 10.93 -4.68 -5.59
C GLY A 51 10.10 -4.43 -6.84
N PRO A 52 10.76 -4.05 -7.94
CA PRO A 52 10.06 -3.78 -9.20
C PRO A 52 9.13 -4.93 -9.60
N ASP A 53 7.92 -4.57 -10.02
CA ASP A 53 6.85 -5.49 -10.42
C ASP A 53 6.24 -6.33 -9.31
N SER A 54 6.68 -6.23 -8.07
CA SER A 54 6.03 -6.89 -6.95
C SER A 54 4.60 -6.35 -6.79
N LYS A 55 3.64 -7.24 -6.56
CA LYS A 55 2.24 -6.88 -6.41
C LYS A 55 1.92 -6.76 -4.92
N ILE A 56 1.36 -5.63 -4.55
CA ILE A 56 1.00 -5.33 -3.16
C ILE A 56 -0.51 -5.13 -3.08
N GLY A 57 -1.20 -6.02 -2.39
CA GLY A 57 -2.63 -5.90 -2.16
C GLY A 57 -2.92 -4.83 -1.11
N LEU A 58 -3.91 -4.00 -1.37
CA LEU A 58 -4.38 -2.97 -0.45
C LEU A 58 -5.80 -3.30 -0.05
N TYR A 59 -5.95 -3.95 1.10
CA TYR A 59 -7.22 -4.41 1.66
C TYR A 59 -7.61 -3.48 2.81
N LEU A 60 -7.95 -2.24 2.44
CA LEU A 60 -8.09 -1.13 3.35
C LEU A 60 -9.35 -0.33 3.04
N TYR A 61 -9.83 0.40 4.05
CA TYR A 61 -10.82 1.44 3.84
C TYR A 61 -10.15 2.68 3.27
N ASN A 62 -10.93 3.61 2.75
CA ASN A 62 -10.41 4.88 2.25
C ASN A 62 -9.84 5.70 3.40
N GLY A 63 -8.61 6.16 3.23
CA GLY A 63 -7.93 6.94 4.25
C GLY A 63 -6.51 7.25 3.83
N ASN A 64 -5.79 7.94 4.69
CA ASN A 64 -4.40 8.33 4.42
C ASN A 64 -3.48 7.11 4.29
N GLU A 65 -3.74 6.04 5.07
CA GLU A 65 -2.95 4.81 5.02
C GLU A 65 -3.04 4.13 3.65
N TYR A 66 -4.22 4.16 3.02
CA TYR A 66 -4.40 3.64 1.66
C TYR A 66 -3.49 4.39 0.68
N LEU A 67 -3.51 5.71 0.74
CA LEU A 67 -2.70 6.55 -0.14
C LEU A 67 -1.21 6.36 0.12
N GLU A 68 -0.81 6.23 1.37
CA GLU A 68 0.59 6.01 1.75
C GLU A 68 1.11 4.67 1.23
N ALA A 69 0.34 3.61 1.42
CA ALA A 69 0.70 2.27 0.94
C ALA A 69 0.76 2.21 -0.60
N HIS A 70 -0.15 2.91 -1.25
CA HIS A 70 -0.23 3.02 -2.71
C HIS A 70 0.99 3.76 -3.27
N TYR A 71 1.30 4.92 -2.72
CA TYR A 71 2.48 5.71 -3.13
C TYR A 71 3.77 4.92 -2.86
N ALA A 72 3.85 4.24 -1.72
CA ALA A 72 5.00 3.41 -1.37
C ALA A 72 5.24 2.32 -2.42
N ALA A 73 4.18 1.68 -2.91
CA ALA A 73 4.29 0.68 -3.97
C ALA A 73 4.89 1.31 -5.23
N PHE A 74 4.43 2.49 -5.62
CA PHE A 74 4.99 3.19 -6.77
C PHE A 74 6.46 3.59 -6.56
N LYS A 75 6.84 4.01 -5.35
CA LYS A 75 8.24 4.37 -5.05
C LYS A 75 9.20 3.23 -5.34
N MET A 76 8.81 2.00 -5.06
CA MET A 76 9.66 0.84 -5.34
C MET A 76 9.41 0.20 -6.71
N ARG A 77 8.59 0.85 -7.54
CA ARG A 77 8.20 0.35 -8.88
C ARG A 77 7.40 -0.95 -8.83
N GLY A 78 6.71 -1.18 -7.71
CA GLY A 78 5.76 -2.26 -7.58
C GLY A 78 4.38 -1.89 -8.12
N VAL A 79 3.45 -2.83 -8.04
CA VAL A 79 2.10 -2.69 -8.57
C VAL A 79 1.09 -2.78 -7.41
N PRO A 80 0.45 -1.67 -7.03
CA PRO A 80 -0.60 -1.74 -6.02
C PRO A 80 -1.86 -2.38 -6.61
N ILE A 81 -2.46 -3.29 -5.86
CA ILE A 81 -3.67 -3.99 -6.24
C ILE A 81 -4.79 -3.56 -5.29
N ASN A 82 -5.81 -2.93 -5.83
CA ASN A 82 -6.98 -2.58 -5.03
C ASN A 82 -7.78 -3.84 -4.70
N VAL A 83 -7.90 -4.15 -3.41
CA VAL A 83 -8.67 -5.29 -2.92
C VAL A 83 -9.91 -4.75 -2.22
N ASN A 84 -11.08 -5.09 -2.73
CA ASN A 84 -12.34 -4.61 -2.17
C ASN A 84 -12.47 -5.07 -0.72
N TYR A 85 -12.62 -4.15 0.22
CA TYR A 85 -12.72 -4.46 1.64
C TYR A 85 -13.96 -5.30 1.99
N ARG A 86 -14.91 -5.41 1.07
CA ARG A 86 -16.12 -6.24 1.23
C ARG A 86 -15.89 -7.70 0.87
N TYR A 87 -14.76 -8.02 0.23
CA TYR A 87 -14.45 -9.40 -0.12
C TYR A 87 -14.30 -10.26 1.12
N MET A 88 -14.90 -11.44 1.07
CA MET A 88 -14.75 -12.48 2.08
C MET A 88 -13.66 -13.46 1.65
N ASP A 89 -13.53 -14.57 2.35
CA ASP A 89 -12.40 -15.48 2.24
C ASP A 89 -12.09 -15.95 0.82
N GLU A 90 -13.08 -16.47 0.10
CA GLU A 90 -12.83 -17.03 -1.23
C GLU A 90 -12.48 -15.98 -2.27
N GLU A 91 -13.18 -14.85 -2.25
CA GLU A 91 -12.90 -13.74 -3.16
C GLU A 91 -11.53 -13.11 -2.87
N LEU A 92 -11.21 -12.96 -1.59
CA LEU A 92 -9.92 -12.44 -1.15
C LEU A 92 -8.79 -13.36 -1.60
N TRP A 93 -8.92 -14.65 -1.33
CA TRP A 93 -7.93 -15.64 -1.77
C TRP A 93 -7.75 -15.61 -3.29
N TYR A 94 -8.86 -15.65 -4.03
CA TYR A 94 -8.81 -15.69 -5.49
C TYR A 94 -8.05 -14.49 -6.06
N LEU A 95 -8.39 -13.29 -5.59
CA LEU A 95 -7.74 -12.07 -6.10
C LEU A 95 -6.25 -12.07 -5.79
N LEU A 96 -5.87 -12.38 -4.56
CA LEU A 96 -4.47 -12.35 -4.15
C LEU A 96 -3.64 -13.45 -4.83
N ASP A 97 -4.21 -14.63 -4.99
CA ASP A 97 -3.54 -15.72 -5.68
C ASP A 97 -3.39 -15.44 -7.18
N ASN A 98 -4.46 -15.00 -7.81
CA ASN A 98 -4.48 -14.74 -9.25
C ASN A 98 -3.59 -13.55 -9.64
N SER A 99 -3.45 -12.56 -8.77
CA SER A 99 -2.62 -11.39 -9.02
C SER A 99 -1.15 -11.60 -8.65
N ASP A 100 -0.80 -12.75 -8.09
CA ASP A 100 0.55 -13.06 -7.59
C ASP A 100 1.00 -12.06 -6.50
N ALA A 101 0.09 -11.66 -5.63
CA ALA A 101 0.40 -10.71 -4.57
C ALA A 101 1.50 -11.26 -3.64
N GLU A 102 2.49 -10.43 -3.38
CA GLU A 102 3.62 -10.76 -2.51
C GLU A 102 3.52 -10.08 -1.15
N ALA A 103 2.69 -9.05 -1.04
CA ALA A 103 2.43 -8.36 0.21
C ALA A 103 0.95 -7.98 0.29
N LEU A 104 0.47 -7.83 1.51
CA LEU A 104 -0.88 -7.35 1.77
C LEU A 104 -0.83 -6.34 2.90
N VAL A 105 -1.35 -5.15 2.63
CA VAL A 105 -1.61 -4.12 3.64
C VAL A 105 -3.10 -4.17 3.94
N PHE A 106 -3.47 -4.36 5.19
CA PHE A 106 -4.87 -4.57 5.54
C PHE A 106 -5.24 -3.86 6.84
N HIS A 107 -6.51 -3.48 6.95
CA HIS A 107 -7.02 -2.88 8.17
C HIS A 107 -7.23 -3.98 9.23
N SER A 108 -6.94 -3.65 10.49
CA SER A 108 -7.03 -4.60 11.62
C SER A 108 -8.40 -5.27 11.72
N SER A 109 -9.48 -4.54 11.42
CA SER A 109 -10.84 -5.10 11.45
C SER A 109 -11.08 -6.21 10.43
N LEU A 110 -10.21 -6.33 9.44
CA LEU A 110 -10.29 -7.37 8.39
C LEU A 110 -9.29 -8.51 8.63
N GLY A 111 -8.58 -8.46 9.76
CA GLY A 111 -7.52 -9.41 10.07
C GLY A 111 -7.95 -10.86 10.13
N ASP A 112 -9.16 -11.12 10.62
CA ASP A 112 -9.68 -12.50 10.69
C ASP A 112 -9.80 -13.14 9.31
N ARG A 113 -10.21 -12.37 8.31
CA ARG A 113 -10.30 -12.85 6.93
C ARG A 113 -8.92 -13.17 6.37
N VAL A 114 -7.96 -12.30 6.65
CA VAL A 114 -6.57 -12.49 6.21
C VAL A 114 -6.00 -13.77 6.84
N GLU A 115 -6.21 -13.95 8.14
CA GLU A 115 -5.70 -15.12 8.86
C GLU A 115 -6.24 -16.43 8.28
N ARG A 116 -7.50 -16.44 7.86
CA ARG A 116 -8.13 -17.66 7.31
C ARG A 116 -7.60 -18.04 5.93
N VAL A 117 -7.04 -17.09 5.15
CA VAL A 117 -6.59 -17.40 3.79
C VAL A 117 -5.07 -17.40 3.62
N ARG A 118 -4.33 -16.85 4.59
CA ARG A 118 -2.89 -16.64 4.41
C ARG A 118 -2.11 -17.92 4.13
N GLU A 119 -2.49 -19.04 4.72
CA GLU A 119 -1.81 -20.31 4.50
C GLU A 119 -1.96 -20.82 3.07
N ARG A 120 -3.01 -20.37 2.38
CA ARG A 120 -3.28 -20.73 0.99
C ARG A 120 -2.57 -19.78 0.01
N LEU A 121 -1.73 -18.86 0.52
CA LEU A 121 -1.07 -17.83 -0.27
C LEU A 121 0.44 -17.87 -0.03
N PRO A 122 1.12 -18.92 -0.56
CA PRO A 122 2.55 -19.11 -0.26
C PRO A 122 3.44 -18.02 -0.84
N LYS A 123 2.96 -17.21 -1.78
CA LYS A 123 3.71 -16.09 -2.36
C LYS A 123 3.74 -14.87 -1.45
N LEU A 124 2.83 -14.77 -0.48
CA LEU A 124 2.82 -13.64 0.46
C LEU A 124 4.05 -13.69 1.38
N LYS A 125 4.86 -12.64 1.29
CA LYS A 125 6.09 -12.48 2.07
C LYS A 125 5.92 -11.50 3.21
N LEU A 126 4.93 -10.60 3.13
CA LEU A 126 4.77 -9.49 4.06
C LEU A 126 3.29 -9.20 4.30
N LEU A 127 2.95 -9.06 5.57
CA LEU A 127 1.63 -8.59 5.99
C LEU A 127 1.84 -7.34 6.83
N ILE A 128 1.18 -6.25 6.47
CA ILE A 128 1.20 -4.99 7.22
C ILE A 128 -0.21 -4.70 7.70
N GLU A 129 -0.37 -4.61 9.01
CA GLU A 129 -1.65 -4.30 9.63
C GLU A 129 -1.73 -2.80 9.92
N VAL A 130 -2.85 -2.20 9.53
CA VAL A 130 -3.18 -0.81 9.85
C VAL A 130 -4.21 -0.81 10.94
N ASP A 131 -3.92 -0.11 12.03
CA ASP A 131 -4.81 0.02 13.18
C ASP A 131 -4.99 1.50 13.48
N ASP A 132 -6.10 2.06 13.06
CA ASP A 132 -6.41 3.49 13.24
C ASP A 132 -7.43 3.76 14.36
#